data_bcdec7f84a4ddc3384c68d78dccef84a
#
_entry.id   bcdec7f84a4ddc3384c68d78dccef84a
#
_cell.length_a   1.000
_cell.length_b   1.000
_cell.length_c   1.000
_cell.angle_alpha   90.00
_cell.angle_beta   90.00
_cell.angle_gamma   90.00
#
_symmetry.space_group_name_H-M   'P 1'
#
loop_
_entity.id
_entity.type
_entity.pdbx_description
1 polymer ?
#
loop_
_entity_poly.entity_id
_entity_poly.type
_entity_poly.pdbx_seq_one_letter_code
_entity_poly.pdbx_strand_id
1 'polypeptide(L)'
;MNILCIHPVMLHPQRGGIERVSDLLCREFIRRGHHVLCLHSVRDESRMDYAYPASSYFFPYQVREVEKNGLFFRSFLQEHRIDMVIDQDPQTYYTLYS
;
A
#
# COMPACT_ATOMS: atom_id res chain seq x y z
N MET A 1 8.69 -13.47 -2.97
CA MET A 1 8.52 -12.69 -1.74
C MET A 1 7.13 -12.07 -1.70
N ASN A 2 6.65 -11.80 -0.49
CA ASN A 2 5.45 -11.00 -0.29
C ASN A 2 5.89 -9.56 -0.03
N ILE A 3 5.51 -8.66 -0.93
CA ILE A 3 5.95 -7.26 -0.91
C ILE A 3 4.74 -6.37 -0.67
N LEU A 4 4.85 -5.49 0.33
CA LEU A 4 3.81 -4.51 0.63
C LEU A 4 4.26 -3.14 0.15
N CYS A 5 3.45 -2.52 -0.71
CA CYS A 5 3.63 -1.15 -1.15
C CYS A 5 2.63 -0.26 -0.43
N ILE A 6 3.11 0.79 0.22
CA ILE A 6 2.24 1.76 0.89
C ILE A 6 2.23 3.03 0.08
N HIS A 7 1.05 3.44 -0.34
CA HIS A 7 0.84 4.65 -1.13
C HIS A 7 -0.47 5.30 -0.67
N PRO A 8 -0.56 6.64 -0.60
CA PRO A 8 -1.76 7.30 -0.06
C PRO A 8 -3.06 6.87 -0.70
N VAL A 9 -3.09 6.78 -2.03
CA VAL A 9 -4.29 6.43 -2.79
C VAL A 9 -4.03 5.20 -3.66
N MET A 10 -5.09 4.57 -4.13
CA MET A 10 -4.98 3.45 -5.06
C MET A 10 -4.23 3.87 -6.32
N LEU A 11 -3.31 3.02 -6.75
CA LEU A 11 -2.53 3.28 -7.96
C LEU A 11 -3.41 3.17 -9.20
N HIS A 12 -3.22 4.12 -10.11
CA HIS A 12 -3.96 4.16 -11.37
C HIS A 12 -2.99 4.53 -12.49
N PRO A 13 -2.93 3.79 -13.59
CA PRO A 13 -1.90 3.99 -14.62
C PRO A 13 -2.01 5.32 -15.37
N GLN A 14 -3.16 5.99 -15.29
CA GLN A 14 -3.40 7.24 -16.01
C GLN A 14 -3.31 8.49 -15.13
N ARG A 15 -2.88 8.35 -13.88
CA ARG A 15 -2.88 9.46 -12.93
C ARG A 15 -1.53 9.65 -12.27
N GLY A 16 -1.05 10.90 -12.25
CA GLY A 16 0.04 11.40 -11.42
C GLY A 16 1.44 10.92 -11.77
N GLY A 17 2.46 11.74 -11.42
CA GLY A 17 3.87 11.45 -11.68
C GLY A 17 4.52 10.50 -10.68
N ILE A 18 4.40 10.77 -9.37
CA ILE A 18 4.96 9.92 -8.31
C ILE A 18 4.26 8.56 -8.32
N GLU A 19 2.96 8.59 -8.55
CA GLU A 19 2.12 7.40 -8.64
C GLU A 19 2.59 6.48 -9.78
N ARG A 20 3.06 7.05 -10.86
CA ARG A 20 3.57 6.31 -12.01
C ARG A 20 4.81 5.49 -11.66
N VAL A 21 5.71 6.06 -10.86
CA VAL A 21 6.91 5.35 -10.41
C VAL A 21 6.52 4.16 -9.53
N SER A 22 5.60 4.37 -8.60
CA SER A 22 5.09 3.30 -7.74
C SER A 22 4.41 2.20 -8.55
N ASP A 23 3.61 2.58 -9.55
CA ASP A 23 2.93 1.66 -10.43
C ASP A 23 3.93 0.78 -11.20
N LEU A 24 4.93 1.41 -11.81
CA LEU A 24 5.95 0.69 -12.57
C LEU A 24 6.73 -0.29 -11.69
N LEU A 25 7.06 0.12 -10.47
CA LEU A 25 7.78 -0.71 -9.52
C LEU A 25 6.95 -1.93 -9.11
N CYS A 26 5.69 -1.72 -8.76
CA CYS A 26 4.80 -2.82 -8.37
C CYS A 26 4.59 -3.81 -9.52
N ARG A 27 4.40 -3.32 -10.74
CA ARG A 27 4.22 -4.18 -11.91
C ARG A 27 5.47 -4.99 -12.20
N GLU A 28 6.65 -4.41 -12.00
CA GLU A 28 7.92 -5.12 -12.19
C GLU A 28 8.08 -6.26 -11.19
N PHE A 29 7.72 -6.02 -9.92
CA PHE A 29 7.73 -7.09 -8.92
C PHE A 29 6.77 -8.22 -9.26
N ILE A 30 5.57 -7.88 -9.72
CA ILE A 30 4.58 -8.88 -10.15
C ILE A 30 5.14 -9.68 -11.34
N ARG A 31 5.74 -9.00 -12.30
CA ARG A 31 6.34 -9.65 -13.46
C ARG A 31 7.42 -10.64 -13.08
N ARG A 32 8.16 -10.35 -12.00
CA ARG A 32 9.22 -11.24 -11.49
C ARG A 32 8.70 -12.35 -10.59
N GLY A 33 7.39 -12.49 -10.45
CA GLY A 33 6.79 -13.58 -9.70
C GLY A 33 6.58 -13.31 -8.21
N HIS A 34 6.76 -12.05 -7.76
CA HIS A 34 6.50 -11.71 -6.38
C HIS A 34 5.02 -11.43 -6.15
N HIS A 35 4.55 -11.72 -4.94
CA HIS A 35 3.19 -11.39 -4.52
C HIS A 35 3.19 -9.97 -3.95
N VAL A 36 2.46 -9.07 -4.60
CA VAL A 36 2.42 -7.65 -4.22
C VAL A 36 1.06 -7.30 -3.64
N LEU A 37 1.08 -6.65 -2.48
CA LEU A 37 -0.11 -6.07 -1.85
C LEU A 37 0.10 -4.57 -1.73
N CYS A 38 -0.97 -3.81 -1.81
CA CYS A 38 -0.96 -2.37 -1.65
C CYS A 38 -1.81 -1.97 -0.46
N LEU A 39 -1.31 -1.05 0.36
CA LEU A 39 -2.02 -0.55 1.53
C LEU A 39 -2.10 0.98 1.44
N HIS A 40 -3.30 1.52 1.58
CA HIS A 40 -3.59 2.93 1.34
C HIS A 40 -4.20 3.60 2.57
N SER A 41 -3.87 4.87 2.78
CA SER A 41 -4.43 5.68 3.86
C SER A 41 -5.65 6.48 3.43
N VAL A 42 -5.81 6.72 2.12
CA VAL A 42 -6.93 7.50 1.58
C VAL A 42 -7.75 6.65 0.63
N ARG A 43 -9.07 6.63 0.85
CA ARG A 43 -10.01 5.95 -0.03
C ARG A 43 -10.56 6.96 -1.03
N ASP A 44 -10.18 6.82 -2.29
CA ASP A 44 -10.65 7.66 -3.38
C ASP A 44 -11.49 6.82 -4.34
N GLU A 45 -12.80 6.98 -4.27
CA GLU A 45 -13.72 6.17 -5.07
C GLU A 45 -13.61 6.42 -6.57
N SER A 46 -13.08 7.57 -6.97
CA SER A 46 -12.88 7.87 -8.40
C SER A 46 -11.81 6.97 -9.03
N ARG A 47 -11.04 6.27 -8.23
CA ARG A 47 -9.98 5.36 -8.68
C ARG A 47 -10.40 3.89 -8.66
N MET A 48 -11.60 3.60 -8.19
CA MET A 48 -12.07 2.22 -8.02
C MET A 48 -12.67 1.62 -9.29
N ASP A 49 -12.71 2.38 -10.36
CA ASP A 49 -13.14 1.90 -11.67
C ASP A 49 -12.06 1.08 -12.38
N TYR A 50 -10.87 1.03 -11.82
CA TYR A 50 -9.75 0.31 -12.39
C TYR A 50 -9.34 -0.86 -11.48
N ALA A 51 -9.29 -2.06 -12.05
CA ALA A 51 -8.83 -3.24 -11.33
C ALA A 51 -7.30 -3.33 -11.38
N TYR A 52 -6.65 -2.86 -10.32
CA TYR A 52 -5.20 -2.91 -10.23
C TYR A 52 -4.73 -4.37 -10.05
N PRO A 53 -3.62 -4.76 -10.69
CA PRO A 53 -3.14 -6.16 -10.63
C PRO A 53 -2.68 -6.65 -9.26
N ALA A 54 -2.46 -5.74 -8.31
CA ALA A 54 -2.15 -6.11 -6.93
C ALA A 54 -3.38 -5.94 -6.04
N SER A 55 -3.45 -6.70 -4.95
CA SER A 55 -4.54 -6.56 -3.98
C SER A 55 -4.42 -5.24 -3.25
N SER A 56 -5.51 -4.48 -3.16
CA SER A 56 -5.55 -3.18 -2.48
C SER A 56 -6.29 -3.30 -1.16
N TYR A 57 -5.68 -2.74 -0.12
CA TYR A 57 -6.21 -2.70 1.24
C TYR A 57 -6.15 -1.26 1.75
N PHE A 58 -6.93 -0.96 2.78
CA PHE A 58 -7.01 0.38 3.36
C PHE A 58 -6.81 0.33 4.85
N PHE A 59 -6.09 1.33 5.39
CA PHE A 59 -6.04 1.51 6.83
C PHE A 59 -7.46 1.80 7.34
N PRO A 60 -7.91 1.10 8.39
CA PRO A 60 -9.30 1.23 8.86
C PRO A 60 -9.56 2.47 9.70
N TYR A 61 -8.51 3.16 10.14
CA TYR A 61 -8.62 4.31 11.02
C TYR A 61 -8.12 5.58 10.33
N GLN A 62 -8.46 6.74 10.89
CA GLN A 62 -7.97 8.00 10.36
C GLN A 62 -6.47 8.14 10.59
N VAL A 63 -5.81 8.95 9.76
CA VAL A 63 -4.35 9.13 9.80
C VAL A 63 -3.88 9.57 11.19
N ARG A 64 -4.65 10.40 11.88
CA ARG A 64 -4.32 10.89 13.23
C ARG A 64 -4.35 9.80 14.30
N GLU A 65 -5.02 8.69 14.05
CA GLU A 65 -5.10 7.56 14.99
C GLU A 65 -3.87 6.65 14.82
N VAL A 66 -2.71 7.22 15.12
CA VAL A 66 -1.42 6.60 14.85
C VAL A 66 -1.26 5.26 15.56
N GLU A 67 -1.66 5.20 16.83
CA GLU A 67 -1.50 3.99 17.63
C GLU A 67 -2.37 2.84 17.10
N LYS A 68 -3.63 3.13 16.78
CA LYS A 68 -4.55 2.12 16.24
C LYS A 68 -4.08 1.61 14.88
N ASN A 69 -3.67 2.51 14.01
CA ASN A 69 -3.15 2.14 12.70
C ASN A 69 -1.83 1.37 12.81
N GLY A 70 -1.01 1.70 13.81
CA GLY A 70 0.24 0.98 14.07
C GLY A 70 -0.01 -0.47 14.47
N LEU A 71 -0.99 -0.71 15.33
CA LEU A 71 -1.37 -2.07 15.72
C LEU A 71 -1.95 -2.84 14.54
N PHE A 72 -2.79 -2.18 13.76
CA PHE A 72 -3.33 -2.78 12.53
C PHE A 72 -2.19 -3.15 11.58
N PHE A 73 -1.23 -2.25 11.39
CA PHE A 73 -0.11 -2.47 10.48
C PHE A 73 0.73 -3.67 10.90
N ARG A 74 1.03 -3.78 12.20
CA ARG A 74 1.77 -4.92 12.73
C ARG A 74 1.05 -6.23 12.45
N SER A 75 -0.25 -6.28 12.73
CA SER A 75 -1.06 -7.47 12.46
C SER A 75 -1.10 -7.79 10.98
N PHE A 76 -1.20 -6.77 10.14
CA PHE A 76 -1.23 -6.93 8.69
C PHE A 76 0.07 -7.57 8.18
N LEU A 77 1.22 -7.11 8.67
CA LEU A 77 2.51 -7.66 8.28
C LEU A 77 2.62 -9.13 8.61
N GLN A 78 2.16 -9.52 9.80
CA GLN A 78 2.20 -10.90 10.26
C GLN A 78 1.20 -11.77 9.50
N GLU A 79 -0.03 -11.30 9.36
CA GLU A 79 -1.11 -12.04 8.73
C GLU A 79 -0.81 -12.37 7.27
N HIS A 80 -0.25 -11.40 6.54
CA HIS A 80 0.08 -11.56 5.12
C HIS A 80 1.52 -12.02 4.89
N ARG A 81 2.27 -12.27 5.94
CA ARG A 81 3.67 -12.75 5.87
C ARG A 81 4.53 -11.85 4.97
N ILE A 82 4.47 -10.56 5.24
CA ILE A 82 5.19 -9.57 4.42
C ILE A 82 6.69 -9.70 4.64
N ASP A 83 7.45 -9.80 3.56
CA ASP A 83 8.91 -9.89 3.57
C ASP A 83 9.58 -8.53 3.41
N MET A 84 8.95 -7.63 2.64
CA MET A 84 9.53 -6.32 2.36
C MET A 84 8.42 -5.27 2.27
N VAL A 85 8.68 -4.10 2.85
CA VAL A 85 7.77 -2.96 2.81
C VAL A 85 8.43 -1.84 2.03
N ILE A 86 7.69 -1.29 1.06
CA ILE A 86 8.09 -0.08 0.34
C ILE A 86 7.08 1.00 0.70
N ASP A 87 7.50 1.94 1.54
CA ASP A 87 6.64 2.99 2.05
C ASP A 87 6.84 4.27 1.24
N GLN A 88 5.82 4.66 0.49
CA GLN A 88 5.83 5.88 -0.31
C GLN A 88 4.76 6.87 0.16
N ASP A 89 4.27 6.69 1.38
CA ASP A 89 3.33 7.60 2.01
C ASP A 89 4.04 8.37 3.13
N PRO A 90 4.30 9.68 2.96
CA PRO A 90 5.02 10.44 3.97
C PRO A 90 4.25 10.63 5.27
N GLN A 91 2.97 10.25 5.31
CA GLN A 91 2.14 10.37 6.49
C GLN A 91 1.99 9.08 7.30
N THR A 92 2.70 8.01 6.90
CA THR A 92 2.59 6.71 7.59
C THR A 92 3.51 6.62 8.80
N TYR A 93 3.29 7.49 9.79
CA TYR A 93 4.07 7.45 11.04
C TYR A 93 3.89 6.17 11.81
N TYR A 94 2.77 5.50 11.63
CA TYR A 94 2.48 4.25 12.32
C TYR A 94 3.36 3.09 11.86
N THR A 95 4.10 3.22 10.78
CA THR A 95 5.08 2.23 10.36
C THR A 95 6.20 2.08 11.40
N LEU A 96 6.40 3.09 12.23
CA LEU A 96 7.39 3.06 13.30
C LEU A 96 7.02 2.05 14.42
N TYR A 97 5.75 1.62 14.45
CA TYR A 97 5.28 0.65 15.44
C TYR A 97 5.37 -0.79 14.94
N SER A 98 5.83 -1.00 13.74
CA SER A 98 5.92 -2.34 13.15
C SER A 98 7.05 -3.21 13.74
#